data_a17621491388f51e96f05974275cd8fb
#
_entry.id   a17621491388f51e96f05974275cd8fb
#
_cell.length_a   1.000
_cell.length_b   1.000
_cell.length_c   1.000
_cell.angle_alpha   90.00
_cell.angle_beta   90.00
_cell.angle_gamma   90.00
#
_symmetry.space_group_name_H-M   'P 1'
#
loop_
_entity.id
_entity.type
_entity.pdbx_description
1 polymer ?
#
loop_
_entity_poly.entity_id
_entity_poly.type
_entity_poly.pdbx_seq_one_letter_code
_entity_poly.pdbx_strand_id
1 'polypeptide(L)'
;MRTKMVAGNWKMNMTLQEGVALATELKNQVVNPLCAVVIGTPFIHLATVAELLKDSPIAVAAENCADKEKGAYTGEVSAAMVASTGAEYCILGHSER
;
A
#
# COMPACT_ATOMS: atom_id res chain seq x y z
N MET A 1 -13.24 -5.32 -21.16
CA MET A 1 -11.98 -4.57 -21.39
C MET A 1 -11.13 -4.60 -20.13
N ARG A 2 -9.85 -4.88 -20.26
CA ARG A 2 -8.95 -4.88 -19.08
C ARG A 2 -8.59 -3.46 -18.70
N THR A 3 -8.67 -3.17 -17.41
CA THR A 3 -8.12 -1.93 -16.85
C THR A 3 -6.62 -2.11 -16.66
N LYS A 4 -5.83 -1.22 -17.20
CA LYS A 4 -4.38 -1.21 -16.97
C LYS A 4 -4.10 -0.71 -15.56
N MET A 5 -3.04 -1.23 -14.96
CA MET A 5 -2.62 -0.86 -13.61
C MET A 5 -1.16 -0.38 -13.64
N VAL A 6 -0.90 0.71 -12.94
CA VAL A 6 0.45 1.18 -12.66
C VAL A 6 0.67 1.07 -11.16
N ALA A 7 1.71 0.34 -10.76
CA ALA A 7 2.02 0.13 -9.35
C ALA A 7 3.41 0.67 -9.03
N GLY A 8 3.48 1.53 -8.02
CA GLY A 8 4.74 2.03 -7.49
C GLY A 8 5.10 1.28 -6.22
N ASN A 9 6.24 0.61 -6.20
CA ASN A 9 6.71 -0.12 -5.04
C ASN A 9 7.72 0.72 -4.26
N TRP A 10 7.36 1.12 -3.04
CA TRP A 10 8.25 1.92 -2.20
C TRP A 10 9.41 1.11 -1.61
N LYS A 11 9.26 -0.20 -1.57
CA LYS A 11 10.26 -1.09 -0.97
C LYS A 11 10.48 -0.73 0.51
N MET A 12 11.69 -0.90 1.03
CA MET A 12 12.01 -0.54 2.41
C MET A 12 12.58 0.87 2.44
N ASN A 13 11.73 1.86 2.19
CA ASN A 13 12.13 3.26 2.15
C ASN A 13 11.14 4.13 2.89
N MET A 14 11.59 5.29 3.30
CA MET A 14 10.82 6.39 3.86
C MET A 14 10.35 6.18 5.30
N THR A 15 10.67 7.15 6.11
CA THR A 15 10.07 7.30 7.43
C THR A 15 8.59 7.65 7.29
N LEU A 16 7.85 7.61 8.39
CA LEU A 16 6.43 7.94 8.36
C LEU A 16 6.19 9.33 7.77
N GLN A 17 6.96 10.32 8.19
CA GLN A 17 6.80 11.70 7.72
C GLN A 17 7.12 11.84 6.23
N GLU A 18 8.17 11.17 5.77
CA GLU A 18 8.53 11.17 4.34
C GLU A 18 7.45 10.50 3.51
N GLY A 19 6.88 9.40 4.00
CA GLY A 19 5.80 8.69 3.32
C GLY A 19 4.53 9.53 3.20
N VAL A 20 4.16 10.24 4.27
CA VAL A 20 3.00 11.14 4.26
C VAL A 20 3.22 12.27 3.25
N ALA A 21 4.42 12.85 3.22
CA ALA A 21 4.73 13.92 2.29
C ALA A 21 4.62 13.46 0.83
N LEU A 22 5.19 12.29 0.52
CA LEU A 22 5.12 11.73 -0.83
C LEU A 22 3.68 11.39 -1.22
N ALA A 23 2.93 10.76 -0.33
CA ALA A 23 1.53 10.40 -0.60
C ALA A 23 0.68 11.65 -0.85
N THR A 24 0.89 12.71 -0.09
CA THR A 24 0.18 13.98 -0.26
C THR A 24 0.48 14.57 -1.64
N GLU A 25 1.73 14.57 -2.04
CA GLU A 25 2.14 15.06 -3.35
C GLU A 25 1.52 14.24 -4.48
N LEU A 26 1.52 12.91 -4.35
CA LEU A 26 0.90 12.02 -5.34
C LEU A 26 -0.61 12.28 -5.44
N LYS A 27 -1.28 12.47 -4.32
CA LYS A 27 -2.71 12.77 -4.29
C LYS A 27 -3.02 14.03 -5.09
N ASN A 28 -2.16 15.04 -5.00
CA ASN A 28 -2.36 16.30 -5.69
C ASN A 28 -2.05 16.20 -7.18
N GLN A 29 -1.15 15.31 -7.59
CA GLN A 29 -0.72 15.17 -8.97
C GLN A 29 -1.55 14.17 -9.77
N VAL A 30 -2.02 13.09 -9.14
CA VAL A 30 -2.77 12.04 -9.82
C VAL A 30 -4.24 12.38 -9.79
N VAL A 31 -4.73 12.96 -10.87
CA VAL A 31 -6.13 13.37 -11.04
C VAL A 31 -6.64 12.78 -12.35
N ASN A 32 -7.78 12.08 -12.28
CA ASN A 32 -8.41 11.44 -13.44
C ASN A 32 -7.44 10.56 -14.26
N PRO A 33 -6.74 9.61 -13.64
CA PRO A 33 -5.80 8.76 -14.36
C PRO A 33 -6.51 7.84 -15.36
N LEU A 34 -5.81 7.51 -16.46
CA LEU A 34 -6.33 6.60 -17.49
C LEU A 34 -6.18 5.12 -17.10
N CYS A 35 -5.53 4.84 -15.98
CA CYS A 35 -5.29 3.49 -15.50
C CYS A 35 -5.49 3.44 -13.97
N ALA A 36 -5.58 2.24 -13.43
CA ALA A 36 -5.57 2.07 -11.97
C ALA A 36 -4.18 2.41 -11.45
N VAL A 37 -4.11 3.19 -10.38
CA VAL A 37 -2.85 3.59 -9.76
C VAL A 37 -2.80 2.99 -8.35
N VAL A 38 -1.73 2.24 -8.07
CA VAL A 38 -1.53 1.57 -6.79
C VAL A 38 -0.14 1.90 -6.27
N ILE A 39 -0.01 2.20 -4.99
CA ILE A 39 1.29 2.35 -4.35
C ILE A 39 1.46 1.27 -3.29
N GLY A 40 2.58 0.54 -3.37
CA GLY A 40 2.95 -0.46 -2.39
C GLY A 40 3.89 0.13 -1.35
N THR A 41 3.52 0.07 -0.08
CA THR A 41 4.26 0.71 1.00
C THR A 41 4.64 -0.28 2.10
N PRO A 42 5.71 0.01 2.85
CA PRO A 42 5.97 -0.73 4.10
C PRO A 42 4.78 -0.66 5.06
N PHE A 43 4.68 -1.64 5.95
CA PHE A 43 3.56 -1.75 6.90
C PHE A 43 3.32 -0.46 7.70
N ILE A 44 4.38 0.25 8.06
CA ILE A 44 4.26 1.44 8.91
C ILE A 44 3.45 2.57 8.26
N HIS A 45 3.32 2.54 6.94
CA HIS A 45 2.62 3.59 6.19
C HIS A 45 1.16 3.26 5.92
N LEU A 46 0.76 1.99 6.00
CA LEU A 46 -0.52 1.53 5.45
C LEU A 46 -1.72 2.31 5.97
N ALA A 47 -1.93 2.35 7.27
CA ALA A 47 -3.12 2.98 7.85
C ALA A 47 -3.16 4.48 7.55
N THR A 48 -2.04 5.17 7.74
CA THR A 48 -1.96 6.62 7.54
C THR A 48 -2.14 7.00 6.08
N VAL A 49 -1.44 6.29 5.19
CA VAL A 49 -1.49 6.59 3.75
C VAL A 49 -2.84 6.19 3.16
N ALA A 50 -3.41 5.05 3.58
CA ALA A 50 -4.73 4.64 3.11
C ALA A 50 -5.80 5.66 3.50
N GLU A 51 -5.76 6.17 4.73
CA GLU A 51 -6.69 7.22 5.17
C GLU A 51 -6.51 8.51 4.37
N LEU A 52 -5.27 8.90 4.14
CA LEU A 52 -4.95 10.10 3.37
C LEU A 52 -5.46 10.00 1.93
N LEU A 53 -5.39 8.82 1.32
CA LEU A 53 -5.70 8.61 -0.09
C LEU A 53 -7.13 8.09 -0.35
N LYS A 54 -7.95 7.90 0.69
CA LYS A 54 -9.27 7.24 0.54
C LYS A 54 -10.21 7.93 -0.45
N ASP A 55 -10.10 9.23 -0.61
CA ASP A 55 -10.92 10.01 -1.54
C ASP A 55 -10.20 10.31 -2.85
N SER A 56 -9.10 9.62 -3.11
CA SER A 56 -8.30 9.79 -4.31
C SER A 56 -8.41 8.54 -5.20
N PRO A 57 -7.99 8.62 -6.46
CA PRO A 57 -7.97 7.45 -7.34
C PRO A 57 -6.81 6.50 -7.06
N ILE A 58 -5.99 6.77 -6.05
CA ILE A 58 -4.82 5.94 -5.71
C ILE A 58 -5.20 4.92 -4.65
N ALA A 59 -4.98 3.64 -4.95
CA ALA A 59 -5.13 2.55 -4.00
C ALA A 59 -3.80 2.25 -3.33
N VAL A 60 -3.85 1.65 -2.14
CA VAL A 60 -2.65 1.32 -1.36
C VAL A 60 -2.53 -0.20 -1.25
N ALA A 61 -1.30 -0.69 -1.40
CA ALA A 61 -0.97 -2.09 -1.26
C ALA A 61 0.05 -2.29 -0.15
N ALA A 62 -0.09 -3.37 0.61
CA ALA A 62 0.99 -3.85 1.46
C ALA A 62 2.04 -4.53 0.59
N GLU A 63 3.27 -4.54 1.04
CA GLU A 63 4.38 -5.17 0.32
C GLU A 63 4.58 -6.63 0.69
N ASN A 64 3.84 -7.11 1.68
CA ASN A 64 3.85 -8.49 2.14
C ASN A 64 2.68 -8.73 3.08
N CYS A 65 2.33 -10.00 3.31
CA CYS A 65 1.49 -10.41 4.43
C CYS A 65 1.77 -11.88 4.76
N ALA A 66 1.47 -12.26 5.99
CA ALA A 66 1.62 -13.64 6.42
C ALA A 66 0.46 -14.51 5.88
N ASP A 67 0.71 -15.80 5.73
CA ASP A 67 -0.29 -16.77 5.29
C ASP A 67 -1.12 -17.32 6.46
N LYS A 68 -0.96 -16.78 7.66
CA LYS A 68 -1.68 -17.17 8.87
C LYS A 68 -2.55 -16.02 9.34
N GLU A 69 -3.71 -16.34 9.92
CA GLU A 69 -4.63 -15.32 10.40
C GLU A 69 -4.17 -14.68 11.70
N LYS A 70 -3.57 -15.49 12.59
CA LYS A 70 -3.08 -15.02 13.88
C LYS A 70 -2.15 -16.07 14.47
N GLY A 71 -1.45 -15.71 15.54
CA GLY A 71 -0.61 -16.66 16.27
C GLY A 71 0.75 -16.08 16.62
N ALA A 72 1.67 -16.98 16.96
CA ALA A 72 3.02 -16.63 17.41
C ALA A 72 3.96 -16.37 16.24
N TYR A 73 3.60 -15.40 15.41
CA TYR A 73 4.39 -14.99 14.23
C TYR A 73 4.89 -13.56 14.44
N THR A 74 5.67 -13.39 15.47
CA THR A 74 6.18 -12.07 15.89
C THR A 74 6.83 -11.33 14.74
N GLY A 75 6.38 -10.10 14.53
CA GLY A 75 6.88 -9.24 13.45
C GLY A 75 6.10 -9.36 12.14
N GLU A 76 5.22 -10.36 12.02
CA GLU A 76 4.44 -10.57 10.81
C GLU A 76 3.07 -9.88 10.88
N VAL A 77 2.48 -9.62 9.72
CA VAL A 77 1.19 -8.96 9.58
C VAL A 77 0.30 -9.83 8.71
N SER A 78 -0.90 -10.13 9.21
CA SER A 78 -1.86 -10.97 8.47
C SER A 78 -2.59 -10.17 7.38
N ALA A 79 -3.23 -10.90 6.45
CA ALA A 79 -4.05 -10.26 5.42
C ALA A 79 -5.22 -9.48 6.04
N ALA A 80 -5.83 -9.98 7.10
CA ALA A 80 -6.91 -9.26 7.79
C ALA A 80 -6.41 -7.96 8.42
N MET A 81 -5.22 -7.97 9.02
CA MET A 81 -4.60 -6.74 9.54
C MET A 81 -4.35 -5.73 8.43
N VAL A 82 -3.84 -6.19 7.28
CA VAL A 82 -3.62 -5.34 6.11
C VAL A 82 -4.95 -4.73 5.65
N ALA A 83 -5.97 -5.54 5.47
CA ALA A 83 -7.29 -5.05 5.02
C ALA A 83 -7.88 -4.04 6.00
N SER A 84 -7.66 -4.21 7.30
CA SER A 84 -8.17 -3.29 8.33
C SER A 84 -7.59 -1.88 8.23
N THR A 85 -6.46 -1.70 7.54
CA THR A 85 -5.86 -0.37 7.35
C THR A 85 -6.51 0.44 6.23
N GLY A 86 -7.33 -0.20 5.41
CA GLY A 86 -7.87 0.41 4.20
C GLY A 86 -7.08 0.07 2.95
N ALA A 87 -6.00 -0.69 3.06
CA ALA A 87 -5.24 -1.17 1.90
C ALA A 87 -6.10 -2.15 1.10
N GLU A 88 -6.05 -2.05 -0.22
CA GLU A 88 -6.88 -2.86 -1.12
C GLU A 88 -6.13 -4.01 -1.77
N TYR A 89 -4.81 -4.00 -1.73
CA TYR A 89 -3.95 -4.97 -2.38
C TYR A 89 -2.81 -5.41 -1.48
N CYS A 90 -2.16 -6.51 -1.84
CA CYS A 90 -0.95 -6.99 -1.19
C CYS A 90 -0.03 -7.58 -2.24
N ILE A 91 1.25 -7.21 -2.19
CA ILE A 91 2.28 -7.79 -3.06
C ILE A 91 2.78 -9.05 -2.38
N LEU A 92 2.67 -10.18 -3.07
CA LEU A 92 3.09 -11.48 -2.55
C LEU A 92 4.20 -12.06 -3.42
N GLY A 93 5.11 -12.77 -2.78
CA GLY A 93 6.15 -13.52 -3.49
C GLY A 93 7.14 -12.66 -4.26
N HIS A 94 7.39 -11.43 -3.81
CA HIS A 94 8.33 -10.55 -4.49
C HIS A 94 9.74 -11.15 -4.44
N SER A 95 10.44 -11.08 -5.57
CA SER A 95 11.78 -11.68 -5.72
C SER A 95 12.83 -11.11 -4.75
N GLU A 96 12.60 -9.92 -4.21
CA GLU A 96 13.49 -9.29 -3.22
C GLU A 96 13.38 -9.92 -1.83
N ARG A 97 12.36 -10.74 -1.60
CA ARG A 97 12.22 -11.48 -0.33
C ARG A 97 12.88 -12.88 -0.46
#